data_9b4bb9531dc1d298191594893376a1b5
#
_entry.id   9b4bb9531dc1d298191594893376a1b5
#
_cell.length_a   1.000
_cell.length_b   1.000
_cell.length_c   1.000
_cell.angle_alpha   90.00
_cell.angle_beta   90.00
_cell.angle_gamma   90.00
#
_symmetry.space_group_name_H-M   'P 1'
#
loop_
_entity.id
_entity.type
_entity.pdbx_description
1 polymer ?
#
loop_
_entity_poly.entity_id
_entity_poly.type
_entity_poly.pdbx_seq_one_letter_code
_entity_poly.pdbx_strand_id
1 'polypeptide(L)'
;MSIPKIIHYCWFGGGPISPESRKWIESWKKYCPDYKIIEWNEQNFEISQNRYAQQAYEAKKYAFVSDYVRLAVLYRYGGIYLDTDVELVRPLDELLEHKGFISMEHSAPSPYGRTLLVNT
;
A
#
# COMPACT_ATOMS: atom_id res chain seq x y z
N MET A 1 9.59 -19.86 -3.14
CA MET A 1 8.31 -19.28 -2.72
C MET A 1 8.01 -18.05 -3.55
N SER A 2 6.81 -17.96 -4.06
CA SER A 2 6.37 -16.79 -4.80
C SER A 2 5.70 -15.79 -3.87
N ILE A 3 5.77 -14.53 -4.24
CA ILE A 3 5.08 -13.47 -3.51
C ILE A 3 3.58 -13.57 -3.81
N PRO A 4 2.71 -13.54 -2.80
CA PRO A 4 1.28 -13.55 -3.06
C PRO A 4 0.84 -12.40 -3.96
N LYS A 5 -0.09 -12.67 -4.85
CA LYS A 5 -0.61 -11.66 -5.78
C LYS A 5 -1.70 -10.82 -5.09
N ILE A 6 -1.28 -10.04 -4.13
CA ILE A 6 -2.13 -9.16 -3.33
C ILE A 6 -1.50 -7.78 -3.32
N ILE A 7 -2.30 -6.76 -3.64
CA ILE A 7 -1.89 -5.37 -3.52
C ILE A 7 -2.65 -4.75 -2.35
N HIS A 8 -1.91 -4.20 -1.41
CA HIS A 8 -2.49 -3.52 -0.24
C HIS A 8 -2.31 -2.02 -0.37
N TYR A 9 -3.30 -1.27 0.06
CA TYR A 9 -3.15 0.17 0.25
C TYR A 9 -3.99 0.61 1.44
N CYS A 10 -3.70 1.80 1.94
CA CYS A 10 -4.38 2.36 3.11
C CYS A 10 -5.11 3.64 2.75
N TRP A 11 -6.29 3.79 3.33
CA TRP A 11 -7.04 5.04 3.23
C TRP A 11 -7.80 5.26 4.54
N PHE A 12 -7.23 6.05 5.44
CA PHE A 12 -7.81 6.34 6.74
C PHE A 12 -8.33 7.77 6.79
N GLY A 13 -9.23 8.03 7.74
CA GLY A 13 -9.79 9.36 7.96
C GLY A 13 -11.20 9.55 7.43
N GLY A 14 -11.75 8.57 6.73
CA GLY A 14 -13.14 8.56 6.30
C GLY A 14 -13.49 9.49 5.14
N GLY A 15 -12.52 10.23 4.58
CA GLY A 15 -12.76 11.09 3.45
C GLY A 15 -12.80 10.32 2.13
N PRO A 16 -13.30 10.94 1.04
CA PRO A 16 -13.29 10.30 -0.27
C PRO A 16 -11.88 10.23 -0.85
N ILE A 17 -11.62 9.17 -1.59
CA ILE A 17 -10.34 9.04 -2.31
C ILE A 17 -10.32 10.11 -3.42
N SER A 18 -9.18 10.82 -3.55
CA SER A 18 -9.05 11.85 -4.57
C SER A 18 -9.17 11.28 -5.98
N PRO A 19 -9.60 12.09 -6.97
CA PRO A 19 -9.66 11.62 -8.35
C PRO A 19 -8.31 11.13 -8.88
N GLU A 20 -7.21 11.77 -8.50
CA GLU A 20 -5.87 11.34 -8.90
C GLU A 20 -5.56 9.95 -8.34
N SER A 21 -5.81 9.74 -7.04
CA SER A 21 -5.55 8.44 -6.43
C SER A 21 -6.42 7.35 -7.04
N ARG A 22 -7.67 7.63 -7.36
CA ARG A 22 -8.53 6.68 -8.06
C ARG A 22 -7.96 6.28 -9.41
N LYS A 23 -7.40 7.25 -10.14
CA LYS A 23 -6.77 7.01 -11.42
C LYS A 23 -5.58 6.09 -11.28
N TRP A 24 -4.76 6.31 -10.24
CA TRP A 24 -3.60 5.44 -9.98
C TRP A 24 -4.04 4.02 -9.61
N ILE A 25 -5.06 3.88 -8.78
CA ILE A 25 -5.60 2.56 -8.41
C ILE A 25 -6.16 1.84 -9.64
N GLU A 26 -6.80 2.56 -10.55
CA GLU A 26 -7.26 1.96 -11.80
C GLU A 26 -6.10 1.42 -12.65
N SER A 27 -4.93 2.10 -12.61
CA SER A 27 -3.76 1.58 -13.32
C SER A 27 -3.31 0.24 -12.73
N TRP A 28 -3.47 0.05 -11.42
CA TRP A 28 -3.13 -1.24 -10.80
C TRP A 28 -4.03 -2.36 -11.32
N LYS A 29 -5.31 -2.09 -11.46
CA LYS A 29 -6.27 -3.05 -12.01
C LYS A 29 -5.98 -3.37 -13.47
N LYS A 30 -5.53 -2.36 -14.23
CA LYS A 30 -5.21 -2.51 -15.64
C LYS A 30 -4.01 -3.43 -15.85
N TYR A 31 -2.94 -3.23 -15.09
CA TYR A 31 -1.70 -3.96 -15.28
C TYR A 31 -1.59 -5.23 -14.44
N CYS A 32 -2.41 -5.34 -13.39
CA CYS A 32 -2.42 -6.50 -12.50
C CYS A 32 -3.85 -7.00 -12.30
N PRO A 33 -4.54 -7.44 -13.39
CA PRO A 33 -5.95 -7.81 -13.29
C PRO A 33 -6.20 -9.07 -12.46
N ASP A 34 -5.19 -9.90 -12.27
CA ASP A 34 -5.28 -11.14 -11.48
C ASP A 34 -4.85 -10.95 -10.02
N TYR A 35 -4.52 -9.72 -9.62
CA TYR A 35 -4.16 -9.44 -8.24
C TYR A 35 -5.42 -9.06 -7.45
N LYS A 36 -5.44 -9.48 -6.18
CA LYS A 36 -6.44 -9.02 -5.24
C LYS A 36 -5.99 -7.67 -4.69
N ILE A 37 -6.83 -6.65 -4.78
CA ILE A 37 -6.53 -5.31 -4.25
C ILE A 37 -7.34 -5.09 -2.99
N ILE A 38 -6.68 -4.79 -1.88
CA ILE A 38 -7.32 -4.63 -0.58
C ILE A 38 -7.08 -3.20 -0.09
N GLU A 39 -8.19 -2.49 0.17
CA GLU A 39 -8.13 -1.20 0.86
C GLU A 39 -8.21 -1.43 2.36
N TRP A 40 -7.25 -0.92 3.10
CA TRP A 40 -7.26 -0.98 4.56
C TRP A 40 -7.74 0.35 5.11
N ASN A 41 -8.74 0.31 5.95
CA ASN A 41 -9.36 1.49 6.54
C ASN A 41 -9.92 1.15 7.93
N GLU A 42 -10.66 2.08 8.52
CA GLU A 42 -11.20 1.91 9.87
C GLU A 42 -12.16 0.75 10.00
N GLN A 43 -12.74 0.29 8.90
CA GLN A 43 -13.75 -0.77 8.93
C GLN A 43 -13.15 -2.16 8.96
N ASN A 44 -11.94 -2.34 8.46
CA ASN A 44 -11.33 -3.66 8.36
C ASN A 44 -9.98 -3.79 9.05
N PHE A 45 -9.49 -2.73 9.69
CA PHE A 45 -8.26 -2.79 10.46
C PHE A 45 -8.49 -2.19 11.85
N GLU A 46 -8.19 -2.98 12.89
CA GLU A 46 -8.36 -2.52 14.27
C GLU A 46 -7.13 -1.70 14.68
N ILE A 47 -7.28 -0.37 14.65
CA ILE A 47 -6.18 0.55 14.93
C ILE A 47 -5.73 0.44 16.38
N SER A 48 -6.67 0.13 17.30
CA SER A 48 -6.39 0.04 18.74
C SER A 48 -5.46 -1.11 19.11
N GLN A 49 -5.20 -2.02 18.20
CA GLN A 49 -4.26 -3.13 18.46
C GLN A 49 -2.82 -2.66 18.66
N ASN A 50 -2.52 -1.42 18.27
CA ASN A 50 -1.19 -0.85 18.45
C ASN A 50 -1.32 0.58 18.97
N ARG A 51 -0.61 0.87 20.08
CA ARG A 51 -0.69 2.15 20.74
C ARG A 51 -0.18 3.29 19.85
N TYR A 52 0.89 3.07 19.12
CA TYR A 52 1.43 4.08 18.19
C TYR A 52 0.39 4.47 17.14
N ALA A 53 -0.20 3.45 16.50
CA ALA A 53 -1.19 3.67 15.45
C ALA A 53 -2.43 4.38 16.01
N GLN A 54 -2.88 3.99 17.21
CA GLN A 54 -4.03 4.62 17.83
C GLN A 54 -3.78 6.08 18.16
N GLN A 55 -2.62 6.40 18.72
CA GLN A 55 -2.26 7.78 19.03
C GLN A 55 -2.14 8.64 17.76
N ALA A 56 -1.56 8.08 16.71
CA ALA A 56 -1.46 8.77 15.42
C ALA A 56 -2.86 9.04 14.85
N TYR A 57 -3.75 8.06 14.96
CA TYR A 57 -5.11 8.21 14.45
C TYR A 57 -5.87 9.29 15.20
N GLU A 58 -5.78 9.31 16.54
CA GLU A 58 -6.44 10.31 17.38
C GLU A 58 -5.91 11.72 17.07
N ALA A 59 -4.64 11.83 16.70
CA ALA A 59 -4.03 13.10 16.31
C ALA A 59 -4.28 13.43 14.83
N LYS A 60 -5.08 12.62 14.12
CA LYS A 60 -5.39 12.78 12.70
C LYS A 60 -4.15 12.74 11.81
N LYS A 61 -3.12 12.02 12.23
CA LYS A 61 -1.89 11.83 11.46
C LYS A 61 -1.97 10.51 10.70
N TYR A 62 -2.78 10.50 9.65
CA TYR A 62 -3.12 9.27 8.94
C TYR A 62 -1.95 8.66 8.19
N ALA A 63 -0.96 9.46 7.78
CA ALA A 63 0.25 8.93 7.17
C ALA A 63 1.01 8.03 8.14
N PHE A 64 1.07 8.39 9.43
CA PHE A 64 1.73 7.56 10.43
C PHE A 64 0.92 6.31 10.75
N VAL A 65 -0.41 6.39 10.69
CA VAL A 65 -1.26 5.20 10.82
C VAL A 65 -0.93 4.22 9.70
N SER A 66 -0.84 4.72 8.47
CA SER A 66 -0.53 3.89 7.30
C SER A 66 0.86 3.26 7.40
N ASP A 67 1.83 3.96 7.99
CA ASP A 67 3.17 3.41 8.19
C ASP A 67 3.14 2.13 9.03
N TYR A 68 2.31 2.11 10.07
CA TYR A 68 2.15 0.90 10.88
C TYR A 68 1.38 -0.19 10.14
N VAL A 69 0.24 0.18 9.56
CA VAL A 69 -0.66 -0.78 8.90
C VAL A 69 0.06 -1.47 7.74
N ARG A 70 0.83 -0.73 6.97
CA ARG A 70 1.63 -1.26 5.88
C ARG A 70 2.51 -2.42 6.32
N LEU A 71 3.24 -2.24 7.42
CA LEU A 71 4.12 -3.27 7.93
C LEU A 71 3.32 -4.46 8.48
N ALA A 72 2.22 -4.19 9.18
CA ALA A 72 1.41 -5.24 9.78
C ALA A 72 0.77 -6.14 8.72
N VAL A 73 0.22 -5.56 7.64
CA VAL A 73 -0.45 -6.36 6.62
C VAL A 73 0.53 -7.15 5.78
N LEU A 74 1.69 -6.59 5.48
CA LEU A 74 2.74 -7.32 4.76
C LEU A 74 3.27 -8.48 5.60
N TYR A 75 3.42 -8.28 6.90
CA TYR A 75 3.86 -9.34 7.78
C TYR A 75 2.84 -10.48 7.85
N ARG A 76 1.53 -10.14 7.92
CA ARG A 76 0.47 -11.15 8.08
C ARG A 76 0.12 -11.87 6.79
N TYR A 77 0.07 -11.14 5.69
CA TYR A 77 -0.49 -11.67 4.44
C TYR A 77 0.52 -11.77 3.30
N GLY A 78 1.66 -11.10 3.43
CA GLY A 78 2.58 -10.97 2.31
C GLY A 78 1.98 -10.09 1.22
N GLY A 79 2.58 -10.12 0.05
CA GLY A 79 2.11 -9.34 -1.08
C GLY A 79 2.87 -8.04 -1.27
N ILE A 80 2.20 -7.05 -1.85
CA ILE A 80 2.80 -5.79 -2.24
C ILE A 80 1.98 -4.66 -1.62
N TYR A 81 2.66 -3.67 -1.04
CA TYR A 81 2.01 -2.46 -0.60
C TYR A 81 2.32 -1.32 -1.57
N LEU A 82 1.28 -0.62 -2.01
CA LEU A 82 1.42 0.56 -2.86
C LEU A 82 0.76 1.75 -2.17
N ASP A 83 1.44 2.89 -2.19
CA ASP A 83 0.83 4.15 -1.78
C ASP A 83 -0.18 4.60 -2.84
N THR A 84 -1.18 5.38 -2.45
CA THR A 84 -2.25 5.80 -3.35
C THR A 84 -1.78 6.78 -4.42
N ASP A 85 -0.53 7.24 -4.36
CA ASP A 85 0.07 8.12 -5.36
C ASP A 85 0.99 7.36 -6.33
N VAL A 86 0.93 6.03 -6.34
CA VAL A 86 1.73 5.20 -7.24
C VAL A 86 0.93 4.86 -8.49
N GLU A 87 1.49 5.19 -9.65
CA GLU A 87 0.95 4.75 -10.94
C GLU A 87 1.72 3.55 -11.44
N LEU A 88 1.02 2.51 -11.90
CA LEU A 88 1.67 1.40 -12.58
C LEU A 88 1.69 1.67 -14.09
N VAL A 89 2.85 1.39 -14.70
CA VAL A 89 3.03 1.54 -16.15
C VAL A 89 3.36 0.20 -16.79
N ARG A 90 3.47 -0.85 -16.00
CA ARG A 90 3.72 -2.23 -16.45
C ARG A 90 3.28 -3.19 -15.34
N PRO A 91 3.07 -4.47 -15.66
CA PRO A 91 2.72 -5.45 -14.62
C PRO A 91 3.81 -5.60 -13.57
N LEU A 92 3.37 -5.89 -12.34
CA LEU A 92 4.28 -6.14 -11.22
C LEU A 92 4.94 -7.51 -11.28
N ASP A 93 4.50 -8.38 -12.16
CA ASP A 93 5.01 -9.76 -12.26
C ASP A 93 6.53 -9.79 -12.40
N GLU A 94 7.10 -8.83 -13.13
CA GLU A 94 8.55 -8.75 -13.30
C GLU A 94 9.28 -8.57 -11.98
N LEU A 95 8.67 -7.83 -11.01
CA LEU A 95 9.25 -7.61 -9.71
C LEU A 95 9.10 -8.82 -8.81
N LEU A 96 8.08 -9.65 -9.03
CA LEU A 96 7.83 -10.84 -8.23
C LEU A 96 8.84 -11.97 -8.51
N GLU A 97 9.63 -11.85 -9.56
CA GLU A 97 10.68 -12.82 -9.84
C GLU A 97 11.86 -12.66 -8.89
N HIS A 98 11.98 -11.52 -8.24
CA HIS A 98 13.03 -11.29 -7.25
C HIS A 98 12.60 -11.85 -5.91
N LYS A 99 13.52 -12.50 -5.22
CA LYS A 99 13.26 -13.09 -3.90
C LYS A 99 13.60 -12.09 -2.80
N GLY A 100 12.80 -12.11 -1.75
CA GLY A 100 13.08 -11.37 -0.54
C GLY A 100 12.30 -10.07 -0.44
N PHE A 101 12.80 -9.18 0.36
CA PHE A 101 12.15 -7.90 0.63
C PHE A 101 12.73 -6.84 -0.30
N ILE A 102 11.86 -6.16 -1.04
CA ILE A 102 12.27 -5.09 -1.93
C ILE A 102 11.54 -3.82 -1.51
N SER A 103 12.30 -2.79 -1.23
CA SER A 103 11.77 -1.45 -1.01
C SER A 103 12.31 -0.55 -2.11
N MET A 104 11.41 -0.01 -2.91
CA MET A 104 11.79 0.94 -3.96
C MET A 104 11.18 2.28 -3.64
N GLU A 105 12.04 3.21 -3.25
CA GLU A 105 11.64 4.57 -3.01
C GLU A 105 12.23 5.43 -4.12
N HIS A 106 11.34 6.14 -4.82
CA HIS A 106 11.79 7.04 -5.86
C HIS A 106 12.37 8.28 -5.22
N SER A 107 13.69 8.35 -5.19
CA SER A 107 14.40 9.54 -4.77
C SER A 107 14.61 10.53 -5.92
N ALA A 108 14.26 10.16 -7.15
CA ALA A 108 14.30 11.09 -8.28
C ALA A 108 13.37 12.26 -7.98
N PRO A 109 13.63 13.45 -8.55
CA PRO A 109 12.76 14.60 -8.33
C PRO A 109 11.41 14.44 -9.01
N SER A 110 10.76 13.34 -8.72
CA SER A 110 9.37 13.16 -9.00
C SER A 110 8.63 13.99 -7.96
N PRO A 111 7.65 14.80 -8.35
CA PRO A 111 6.84 15.50 -7.37
C PRO A 111 6.05 14.54 -6.49
N TYR A 112 6.18 13.25 -6.73
CA TYR A 112 5.47 12.22 -5.99
C TYR A 112 6.46 11.29 -5.35
N GLY A 113 6.52 11.27 -4.02
CA GLY A 113 7.27 10.25 -3.31
C GLY A 113 6.57 8.91 -3.51
N ARG A 114 7.16 8.04 -4.31
CA ARG A 114 6.57 6.74 -4.60
C ARG A 114 7.29 5.66 -3.84
N THR A 115 6.54 4.89 -3.08
CA THR A 115 7.08 3.79 -2.31
C THR A 115 6.41 2.49 -2.72
N LEU A 116 7.22 1.53 -3.08
CA LEU A 116 6.79 0.17 -3.36
C LEU A 116 7.44 -0.74 -2.33
N LEU A 117 6.63 -1.45 -1.55
CA LEU A 117 7.11 -2.44 -0.59
C LEU A 117 6.61 -3.81 -1.00
N VAL A 118 7.52 -4.77 -1.01
CA VAL A 118 7.21 -6.15 -1.38
C VAL A 118 7.72 -7.07 -0.28
N ASN A 119 6.88 -8.01 0.13
CA ASN A 119 7.24 -9.03 1.10
C ASN A 119 6.79 -10.40 0.61
N THR A 120 7.69 -11.33 0.65
CA THR A 120 7.41 -12.72 0.26
C THR A 120 6.62 -13.47 1.33
#